data_99f06122674fd28b23f9ec9af870a93a
#
_entry.id   99f06122674fd28b23f9ec9af870a93a
#
_cell.length_a   1.000
_cell.length_b   1.000
_cell.length_c   1.000
_cell.angle_alpha   90.00
_cell.angle_beta   90.00
_cell.angle_gamma   90.00
#
_symmetry.space_group_name_H-M   'P 1'
#
loop_
_entity.id
_entity.type
_entity.pdbx_description
1 polymer ?
#
loop_
_entity_poly.entity_id
_entity_poly.type
_entity_poly.pdbx_seq_one_letter_code
_entity_poly.pdbx_strand_id
1 'polypeptide(L)'
;MLRLYSTPAGLIVERDGAFFPVPQALTLDALFSAADPAALLLAALLDARPIAGGDHKGTLLAPLQSQEVWAAGVTYYRSRTARMAESKDSGGDTFYDKVYEADRPEIFFKATPHRVAAPGGGVRIRSDSRWNVPEPELTLAINSAGKIFGY
;
A
#
# COMPACT_ATOMS: atom_id res chain seq x y z
N MET A 1 -17.08 -5.76 -6.31
CA MET A 1 -15.73 -5.41 -5.82
C MET A 1 -15.90 -4.47 -4.64
N LEU A 2 -15.13 -4.63 -3.55
CA LEU A 2 -15.09 -3.65 -2.46
C LEU A 2 -13.82 -2.80 -2.60
N ARG A 3 -13.95 -1.49 -2.33
CA ARG A 3 -12.81 -0.59 -2.16
C ARG A 3 -12.88 0.03 -0.78
N LEU A 4 -11.80 -0.01 -0.06
CA LEU A 4 -11.68 0.54 1.28
C LEU A 4 -10.85 1.82 1.23
N TYR A 5 -11.36 2.87 1.85
CA TYR A 5 -10.71 4.18 1.93
C TYR A 5 -10.47 4.55 3.39
N SER A 6 -9.29 5.05 3.68
CA SER A 6 -8.96 5.68 4.97
C SER A 6 -9.16 7.19 4.86
N THR A 7 -9.92 7.76 5.77
CA THR A 7 -10.23 9.20 5.81
C THR A 7 -10.09 9.75 7.24
N PRO A 8 -10.00 11.06 7.43
CA PRO A 8 -9.98 11.65 8.77
C PRO A 8 -11.24 11.34 9.61
N ALA A 9 -12.36 11.04 8.94
CA ALA A 9 -13.62 10.67 9.61
C ALA A 9 -13.72 9.16 9.94
N GLY A 10 -12.77 8.36 9.49
CA GLY A 10 -12.76 6.91 9.65
C GLY A 10 -12.68 6.17 8.32
N LEU A 11 -12.94 4.88 8.35
CA LEU A 11 -12.93 4.04 7.16
C LEU A 11 -14.26 4.15 6.40
N ILE A 12 -14.16 4.14 5.08
CA ILE A 12 -15.31 4.14 4.16
C ILE A 12 -15.13 3.01 3.17
N VAL A 13 -16.21 2.27 2.91
CA VAL A 13 -16.25 1.23 1.87
C VAL A 13 -17.08 1.70 0.70
N GLU A 14 -16.54 1.59 -0.50
CA GLU A 14 -17.30 1.68 -1.74
C GLU A 14 -17.70 0.28 -2.20
N ARG A 15 -18.99 0.08 -2.42
CA ARG A 15 -19.58 -1.13 -2.99
C ARG A 15 -20.60 -0.72 -4.05
N ASP A 16 -20.38 -1.16 -5.28
CA ASP A 16 -21.30 -0.94 -6.42
C ASP A 16 -21.66 0.54 -6.63
N GLY A 17 -20.68 1.43 -6.42
CA GLY A 17 -20.83 2.88 -6.57
C GLY A 17 -21.47 3.59 -5.37
N ALA A 18 -21.88 2.86 -4.34
CA ALA A 18 -22.39 3.42 -3.09
C ALA A 18 -21.30 3.40 -2.00
N PHE A 19 -21.27 4.43 -1.17
CA PHE A 19 -20.29 4.60 -0.09
C PHE A 19 -20.94 4.32 1.27
N PHE A 20 -20.29 3.53 2.09
CA PHE A 20 -20.79 3.11 3.40
C PHE A 20 -19.76 3.45 4.48
N PRO A 21 -20.16 4.09 5.57
CA PRO A 21 -19.27 4.30 6.70
C PRO A 21 -19.01 2.97 7.39
N VAL A 22 -17.77 2.72 7.73
CA VAL A 22 -17.39 1.58 8.57
C VAL A 22 -17.51 2.01 10.04
N PRO A 23 -18.06 1.17 10.94
CA PRO A 23 -18.11 1.49 12.37
C PRO A 23 -16.72 1.84 12.90
N GLN A 24 -16.61 2.90 13.71
CA GLN A 24 -15.32 3.39 14.24
C GLN A 24 -14.54 2.33 15.06
N ALA A 25 -15.25 1.37 15.64
CA ALA A 25 -14.63 0.27 16.37
C ALA A 25 -13.84 -0.69 15.45
N LEU A 26 -14.13 -0.71 14.14
CA LEU A 26 -13.40 -1.51 13.18
C LEU A 26 -12.29 -0.68 12.53
N THR A 27 -11.08 -0.97 12.93
CA THR A 27 -9.87 -0.27 12.50
C THR A 27 -9.12 -1.03 11.40
N LEU A 28 -8.16 -0.39 10.74
CA LEU A 28 -7.24 -1.09 9.83
C LEU A 28 -6.44 -2.17 10.58
N ASP A 29 -5.98 -1.89 11.78
CA ASP A 29 -5.26 -2.89 12.59
C ASP A 29 -6.10 -4.12 12.87
N ALA A 30 -7.40 -3.95 13.13
CA ALA A 30 -8.32 -5.06 13.32
C ALA A 30 -8.48 -5.88 12.02
N LEU A 31 -8.56 -5.23 10.86
CA LEU A 31 -8.64 -5.92 9.57
C LEU A 31 -7.36 -6.70 9.27
N PHE A 32 -6.19 -6.10 9.46
CA PHE A 32 -4.91 -6.77 9.25
C PHE A 32 -4.65 -7.93 10.23
N SER A 33 -5.28 -7.90 11.40
CA SER A 33 -5.18 -8.98 12.40
C SER A 33 -6.22 -10.08 12.23
N ALA A 34 -7.28 -9.85 11.44
CA ALA A 34 -8.36 -10.79 11.26
C ALA A 34 -7.95 -11.99 10.38
N ALA A 35 -8.42 -13.18 10.70
CA ALA A 35 -8.23 -14.37 9.86
C ALA A 35 -8.94 -14.24 8.50
N ASP A 36 -10.10 -13.58 8.47
CA ASP A 36 -10.83 -13.22 7.26
C ASP A 36 -11.26 -11.74 7.29
N PRO A 37 -10.40 -10.82 6.83
CA PRO A 37 -10.69 -9.39 6.79
C PRO A 37 -11.91 -9.04 5.94
N ALA A 38 -12.13 -9.78 4.84
CA ALA A 38 -13.26 -9.52 3.94
C ALA A 38 -14.59 -9.88 4.61
N ALA A 39 -14.67 -11.03 5.27
CA ALA A 39 -15.86 -11.43 6.02
C ALA A 39 -16.14 -10.45 7.18
N LEU A 40 -15.10 -10.04 7.91
CA LEU A 40 -15.22 -9.06 9.00
C LEU A 40 -15.77 -7.72 8.49
N LEU A 41 -15.24 -7.23 7.37
CA LEU A 41 -15.70 -5.98 6.75
C LEU A 41 -17.15 -6.10 6.26
N LEU A 42 -17.50 -7.20 5.59
CA LEU A 42 -18.88 -7.43 5.12
C LEU A 42 -19.87 -7.51 6.27
N ALA A 43 -19.51 -8.16 7.36
CA ALA A 43 -20.36 -8.22 8.57
C ALA A 43 -20.59 -6.83 9.17
N ALA A 44 -19.57 -5.99 9.20
CA ALA A 44 -19.69 -4.61 9.69
C ALA A 44 -20.60 -3.73 8.81
N LEU A 45 -20.86 -4.13 7.57
CA LEU A 45 -21.70 -3.38 6.63
C LEU A 45 -23.14 -3.90 6.53
N LEU A 46 -23.53 -4.95 7.28
CA LEU A 46 -24.87 -5.56 7.16
C LEU A 46 -25.98 -4.55 7.41
N ASP A 47 -25.84 -3.72 8.42
CA ASP A 47 -26.84 -2.70 8.79
C ASP A 47 -26.41 -1.28 8.38
N ALA A 48 -25.32 -1.14 7.65
CA ALA A 48 -24.82 0.16 7.24
C ALA A 48 -25.72 0.76 6.15
N ARG A 49 -26.06 2.04 6.31
CA ARG A 49 -26.75 2.80 5.28
C ARG A 49 -25.76 3.57 4.42
N PRO A 50 -25.99 3.66 3.10
CA PRO A 50 -25.11 4.45 2.26
C PRO A 50 -25.10 5.91 2.66
N ILE A 51 -23.96 6.54 2.54
CA ILE A 51 -23.81 7.97 2.78
C ILE A 51 -24.51 8.71 1.62
N ALA A 52 -25.41 9.62 1.93
CA ALA A 52 -26.10 10.41 0.92
C ALA A 52 -25.17 11.50 0.36
N GLY A 53 -25.24 11.76 -0.95
CA GLY A 53 -24.65 12.96 -1.54
C GLY A 53 -23.33 12.81 -2.30
N GLY A 54 -22.99 11.65 -2.81
CA GLY A 54 -21.94 11.53 -3.84
C GLY A 54 -20.57 11.10 -3.35
N ASP A 55 -19.51 11.62 -3.94
CA ASP A 55 -18.13 11.20 -3.68
C ASP A 55 -17.66 11.63 -2.28
N HIS A 56 -17.59 10.67 -1.37
CA HIS A 56 -17.14 10.87 0.01
C HIS A 56 -15.64 10.59 0.21
N LYS A 57 -14.89 10.47 -0.87
CA LYS A 57 -13.45 10.21 -0.78
C LYS A 57 -12.72 11.36 -0.10
N GLY A 58 -13.20 12.61 -0.25
CA GLY A 58 -12.66 13.76 0.45
C GLY A 58 -11.12 13.76 0.50
N THR A 59 -10.57 14.07 1.66
CA THR A 59 -9.14 13.90 1.93
C THR A 59 -8.86 12.44 2.27
N LEU A 60 -8.17 11.73 1.39
CA LEU A 60 -7.72 10.37 1.66
C LEU A 60 -6.47 10.37 2.53
N LEU A 61 -6.39 9.43 3.44
CA LEU A 61 -5.20 9.11 4.21
C LEU A 61 -4.49 7.90 3.60
N ALA A 62 -3.23 7.68 3.96
CA ALA A 62 -2.57 6.43 3.65
C ALA A 62 -3.36 5.26 4.26
N PRO A 63 -3.54 4.12 3.54
CA PRO A 63 -4.34 2.99 4.01
C PRO A 63 -3.59 2.12 5.02
N LEU A 64 -2.96 2.76 6.01
CA LEU A 64 -2.11 2.17 7.03
C LEU A 64 -2.45 2.78 8.40
N GLN A 65 -2.29 1.99 9.45
CA GLN A 65 -2.42 2.43 10.84
C GLN A 65 -1.13 2.11 11.61
N SER A 66 -0.88 0.85 11.95
CA SER A 66 0.37 0.42 12.58
C SER A 66 1.25 -0.45 11.66
N GLN A 67 0.77 -0.76 10.45
CA GLN A 67 1.45 -1.67 9.53
C GLN A 67 2.73 -1.06 8.97
N GLU A 68 3.77 -1.86 8.90
CA GLU A 68 4.98 -1.53 8.17
C GLU A 68 4.83 -1.81 6.68
N VAL A 69 5.57 -1.06 5.87
CA VAL A 69 5.68 -1.31 4.43
C VAL A 69 7.01 -2.01 4.17
N TRP A 70 6.92 -3.15 3.52
CA TRP A 70 8.06 -3.92 3.04
C TRP A 70 8.04 -3.95 1.53
N ALA A 71 9.20 -3.95 0.91
CA ALA A 71 9.33 -3.99 -0.54
C ALA A 71 10.14 -5.21 -0.98
N ALA A 72 9.85 -5.68 -2.19
CA ALA A 72 10.67 -6.68 -2.86
C ALA A 72 11.55 -5.99 -3.90
N GLY A 73 12.85 -6.28 -3.91
CA GLY A 73 13.80 -5.69 -4.85
C GLY A 73 13.60 -6.20 -6.28
N VAL A 74 13.75 -5.30 -7.25
CA VAL A 74 13.84 -5.60 -8.70
C VAL A 74 12.73 -6.52 -9.20
N THR A 75 11.48 -6.14 -8.96
CA THR A 75 10.31 -6.99 -9.27
C THR A 75 9.92 -7.03 -10.76
N TYR A 76 10.47 -6.14 -11.60
CA TYR A 76 10.21 -6.13 -13.04
C TYR A 76 11.41 -5.64 -13.87
N TYR A 77 11.48 -6.07 -15.13
CA TYR A 77 12.61 -5.87 -16.03
C TYR A 77 13.05 -4.40 -16.19
N ARG A 78 12.12 -3.47 -16.21
CA ARG A 78 12.43 -2.05 -16.34
C ARG A 78 13.20 -1.52 -15.12
N SER A 79 12.82 -1.93 -13.92
CA SER A 79 13.56 -1.60 -12.70
C SER A 79 14.97 -2.17 -12.73
N ARG A 80 15.14 -3.42 -13.17
CA ARG A 80 16.45 -4.04 -13.36
C ARG A 80 17.32 -3.18 -14.27
N THR A 81 16.83 -2.83 -15.46
CA THR A 81 17.59 -2.06 -16.44
C THR A 81 17.97 -0.68 -15.90
N ALA A 82 17.07 0.00 -15.21
CA ALA A 82 17.32 1.31 -14.60
C ALA A 82 18.40 1.22 -13.51
N ARG A 83 18.31 0.22 -12.62
CA ARG A 83 19.31 0.00 -11.55
C ARG A 83 20.67 -0.38 -12.08
N MET A 84 20.73 -1.20 -13.13
CA MET A 84 21.99 -1.51 -13.81
C MET A 84 22.64 -0.26 -14.42
N ALA A 85 21.84 0.63 -15.02
CA ALA A 85 22.36 1.88 -15.57
C ALA A 85 22.89 2.82 -14.48
N GLU A 86 22.19 2.91 -13.32
CA GLU A 86 22.63 3.71 -12.16
C GLU A 86 23.93 3.18 -11.52
N SER A 87 24.10 1.87 -11.48
CA SER A 87 25.20 1.22 -10.76
C SER A 87 26.46 1.00 -11.60
N LYS A 88 26.42 1.27 -12.92
CA LYS A 88 27.57 1.09 -13.82
C LYS A 88 28.82 1.81 -13.33
N ASP A 89 28.69 3.04 -12.91
CA ASP A 89 29.81 3.87 -12.46
C ASP A 89 30.39 3.42 -11.11
N SER A 90 29.65 2.61 -10.35
CA SER A 90 30.04 2.07 -9.04
C SER A 90 30.42 0.58 -9.06
N GLY A 91 30.43 -0.07 -10.23
CA GLY A 91 30.78 -1.49 -10.38
C GLY A 91 29.73 -2.48 -9.84
N GLY A 92 28.50 -2.01 -9.64
CA GLY A 92 27.40 -2.78 -9.05
C GLY A 92 26.44 -3.43 -10.05
N ASP A 93 26.73 -3.39 -11.34
CA ASP A 93 25.84 -3.85 -12.42
C ASP A 93 25.45 -5.34 -12.31
N THR A 94 26.38 -6.20 -11.89
CA THR A 94 26.13 -7.64 -11.73
C THR A 94 25.32 -8.00 -10.48
N PHE A 95 25.21 -7.10 -9.50
CA PHE A 95 24.47 -7.35 -8.26
C PHE A 95 22.96 -7.48 -8.53
N TYR A 96 22.42 -6.59 -9.33
CA TYR A 96 20.98 -6.59 -9.66
C TYR A 96 20.56 -7.78 -10.52
N ASP A 97 21.45 -8.32 -11.35
CA ASP A 97 21.21 -9.57 -12.06
C ASP A 97 21.04 -10.74 -11.09
N LYS A 98 21.89 -10.84 -10.07
CA LYS A 98 21.80 -11.89 -9.05
C LYS A 98 20.50 -11.79 -8.22
N VAL A 99 20.08 -10.58 -7.87
CA VAL A 99 18.81 -10.36 -7.15
C VAL A 99 17.62 -10.79 -8.02
N TYR A 100 17.67 -10.47 -9.31
CA TYR A 100 16.59 -10.80 -10.25
C TYR A 100 16.46 -12.30 -10.53
N GLU A 101 17.60 -13.02 -10.57
CA GLU A 101 17.68 -14.46 -10.84
C GLU A 101 17.64 -15.33 -9.57
N ALA A 102 17.50 -14.72 -8.40
CA ALA A 102 17.46 -15.42 -7.14
C ALA A 102 16.18 -16.30 -7.01
N ASP A 103 16.32 -17.46 -6.35
CA ASP A 103 15.21 -18.39 -6.11
C ASP A 103 14.05 -17.78 -5.32
N ARG A 104 14.30 -16.71 -4.59
CA ARG A 104 13.30 -15.95 -3.82
C ARG A 104 13.58 -14.44 -3.93
N PRO A 105 12.53 -13.60 -3.86
CA PRO A 105 12.71 -12.16 -3.89
C PRO A 105 13.52 -11.68 -2.67
N GLU A 106 14.32 -10.65 -2.88
CA GLU A 106 14.93 -9.90 -1.78
C GLU A 106 13.86 -8.97 -1.19
N ILE A 107 13.56 -9.16 0.10
CA ILE A 107 12.58 -8.36 0.81
C ILE A 107 13.30 -7.46 1.80
N PHE A 108 12.94 -6.18 1.79
CA PHE A 108 13.51 -5.19 2.69
C PHE A 108 12.46 -4.25 3.29
N PHE A 109 12.77 -3.72 4.47
CA PHE A 109 11.95 -2.72 5.10
C PHE A 109 11.94 -1.41 4.28
N LYS A 110 10.75 -0.91 3.96
CA LYS A 110 10.57 0.31 3.15
C LYS A 110 10.21 1.52 4.00
N ALA A 111 9.17 1.41 4.81
CA ALA A 111 8.70 2.54 5.60
C ALA A 111 7.84 2.12 6.82
N THR A 112 7.88 2.96 7.83
CA THR A 112 6.87 2.98 8.89
C THR A 112 5.63 3.77 8.44
N PRO A 113 4.45 3.57 9.04
CA PRO A 113 3.20 4.20 8.61
C PRO A 113 3.29 5.74 8.50
N HIS A 114 3.92 6.39 9.46
CA HIS A 114 4.03 7.85 9.50
C HIS A 114 4.93 8.46 8.41
N ARG A 115 5.63 7.63 7.64
CA ARG A 115 6.46 8.05 6.49
C ARG A 115 5.78 7.83 5.14
N VAL A 116 4.60 7.25 5.14
CA VAL A 116 3.83 6.99 3.92
C VAL A 116 2.96 8.20 3.62
N ALA A 117 3.18 8.83 2.48
CA ALA A 117 2.34 9.94 2.04
C ALA A 117 0.94 9.44 1.64
N ALA A 118 -0.07 10.23 1.97
CA ALA A 118 -1.44 9.98 1.51
C ALA A 118 -1.56 10.18 -0.01
N PRO A 119 -2.58 9.62 -0.66
CA PRO A 119 -2.89 9.91 -2.06
C PRO A 119 -2.99 11.41 -2.32
N GLY A 120 -2.26 11.91 -3.32
CA GLY A 120 -2.16 13.33 -3.63
C GLY A 120 -1.27 14.14 -2.67
N GLY A 121 -0.71 13.50 -1.64
CA GLY A 121 0.24 14.12 -0.72
C GLY A 121 1.62 14.33 -1.34
N GLY A 122 2.32 15.37 -0.89
CA GLY A 122 3.70 15.64 -1.32
C GLY A 122 4.71 14.73 -0.64
N VAL A 123 5.70 14.26 -1.38
CA VAL A 123 6.89 13.60 -0.84
C VAL A 123 8.07 14.55 -0.87
N ARG A 124 8.94 14.45 0.14
CA ARG A 124 10.14 15.29 0.21
C ARG A 124 11.29 14.65 -0.53
N ILE A 125 11.92 15.42 -1.41
CA ILE A 125 13.17 15.07 -2.06
C ILE A 125 14.29 15.75 -1.28
N ARG A 126 15.40 15.05 -1.04
CA ARG A 126 16.59 15.62 -0.38
C ARG A 126 17.14 16.76 -1.24
N SER A 127 17.52 17.85 -0.63
CA SER A 127 18.06 19.03 -1.34
C SER A 127 19.39 18.78 -2.06
N ASP A 128 20.14 17.78 -1.62
CA ASP A 128 21.42 17.36 -2.20
C ASP A 128 21.27 16.24 -3.26
N SER A 129 20.05 15.74 -3.49
CA SER A 129 19.78 14.70 -4.48
C SER A 129 19.67 15.32 -5.88
N ARG A 130 20.42 14.75 -6.82
CA ARG A 130 20.40 15.14 -8.24
C ARG A 130 19.67 14.12 -9.11
N TRP A 131 19.29 12.98 -8.55
CA TRP A 131 18.64 11.90 -9.25
C TRP A 131 17.50 11.33 -8.40
N ASN A 132 16.29 11.40 -8.92
CA ASN A 132 15.10 10.90 -8.21
C ASN A 132 14.18 10.25 -9.24
N VAL A 133 13.96 8.96 -9.10
CA VAL A 133 13.12 8.17 -10.00
C VAL A 133 11.95 7.60 -9.21
N PRO A 134 10.70 7.99 -9.50
CA PRO A 134 9.53 7.33 -8.92
C PRO A 134 9.37 5.94 -9.52
N GLU A 135 9.12 4.95 -8.65
CA GLU A 135 8.90 3.56 -9.03
C GLU A 135 7.45 3.18 -8.64
N PRO A 136 6.53 3.10 -9.62
CA PRO A 136 5.18 2.64 -9.35
C PRO A 136 5.19 1.13 -9.09
N GLU A 137 4.61 0.70 -7.97
CA GLU A 137 4.62 -0.70 -7.55
C GLU A 137 3.23 -1.14 -7.07
N LEU A 138 2.87 -2.38 -7.38
CA LEU A 138 1.69 -3.02 -6.81
C LEU A 138 1.95 -3.34 -5.34
N THR A 139 1.14 -2.77 -4.46
CA THR A 139 1.23 -3.04 -3.02
C THR A 139 0.15 -4.03 -2.61
N LEU A 140 0.54 -5.07 -1.89
CA LEU A 140 -0.37 -6.11 -1.40
C LEU A 140 -0.68 -5.87 0.09
N ALA A 141 -1.96 -5.90 0.45
CA ALA A 141 -2.39 -5.94 1.84
C ALA A 141 -2.39 -7.41 2.33
N ILE A 142 -1.49 -7.72 3.26
CA ILE A 142 -1.28 -9.06 3.79
C ILE A 142 -1.59 -9.06 5.28
N ASN A 143 -2.46 -9.95 5.74
CA ASN A 143 -2.80 -10.05 7.16
C ASN A 143 -1.77 -10.87 7.97
N SER A 144 -1.94 -10.90 9.29
CA SER A 144 -1.06 -11.65 10.22
C SER A 144 -1.05 -13.16 9.98
N ALA A 145 -2.02 -13.71 9.25
CA ALA A 145 -2.07 -15.12 8.83
C ALA A 145 -1.38 -15.36 7.46
N GLY A 146 -0.75 -14.34 6.86
CA GLY A 146 -0.11 -14.44 5.55
C GLY A 146 -1.09 -14.43 4.37
N LYS A 147 -2.36 -14.09 4.59
CA LYS A 147 -3.37 -14.04 3.53
C LYS A 147 -3.38 -12.65 2.87
N ILE A 148 -3.24 -12.62 1.56
CA ILE A 148 -3.47 -11.40 0.75
C ILE A 148 -4.98 -11.15 0.71
N PHE A 149 -5.44 -9.99 1.16
CA PHE A 149 -6.85 -9.63 1.17
C PHE A 149 -7.16 -8.35 0.41
N GLY A 150 -6.14 -7.66 -0.14
CA GLY A 150 -6.30 -6.45 -0.93
C GLY A 150 -5.04 -6.05 -1.67
N TYR A 151 -5.16 -5.05 -2.51
CA TYR A 151 -4.09 -4.39 -3.27
C TYR A 151 -4.49 -2.94 -3.58
#